data_b7b438f3dcddffc57c6cbabec34e8657
#
_entry.id   b7b438f3dcddffc57c6cbabec34e8657
#
_cell.length_a   1.000
_cell.length_b   1.000
_cell.length_c   1.000
_cell.angle_alpha   90.00
_cell.angle_beta   90.00
_cell.angle_gamma   90.00
#
_symmetry.space_group_name_H-M   'P 1'
#
loop_
_entity.id
_entity.type
_entity.pdbx_description
1 polymer ?
#
loop_
_entity_poly.entity_id
_entity_poly.type
_entity_poly.pdbx_seq_one_letter_code
_entity_poly.pdbx_strand_id
1 'polypeptide(L)'
;MKYTKATNYALHIVAYMIKYDKRDNLSLQPLATHLNIAPSYLSKILTQLVKADIIQSTPGANGGYVLRKSKEDISLLDVIKATEGSSPMFTCEMDENHECKIQKAMEEAENMMVTYLKNKKLFEII
;
A
#
# COMPACT_ATOMS: atom_id res chain seq x y z
N MET A 1 -9.44 7.89 12.03
CA MET A 1 -8.16 7.96 11.30
C MET A 1 -7.30 6.74 11.62
N LYS A 2 -7.74 5.59 11.20
CA LYS A 2 -7.07 4.34 11.53
C LYS A 2 -6.96 3.47 10.29
N TYR A 3 -5.74 3.12 9.93
CA TYR A 3 -5.53 2.21 8.82
C TYR A 3 -5.92 0.77 9.20
N THR A 4 -6.30 -0.02 8.21
CA THR A 4 -6.67 -1.40 8.39
C THR A 4 -5.44 -2.28 8.61
N LYS A 5 -5.67 -3.51 9.10
CA LYS A 5 -4.61 -4.52 9.21
C LYS A 5 -4.00 -4.83 7.84
N ALA A 6 -4.82 -4.79 6.79
CA ALA A 6 -4.33 -5.04 5.43
C ALA A 6 -3.25 -4.03 5.05
N THR A 7 -3.42 -2.76 5.40
CA THR A 7 -2.43 -1.72 5.13
C THR A 7 -1.14 -1.97 5.90
N ASN A 8 -1.26 -2.34 7.18
CA ASN A 8 -0.09 -2.69 7.98
C ASN A 8 0.69 -3.84 7.32
N TYR A 9 -0.01 -4.90 6.94
CA TYR A 9 0.63 -6.05 6.28
C TYR A 9 1.20 -5.67 4.91
N ALA A 10 0.47 -4.86 4.13
CA ALA A 10 0.94 -4.46 2.81
C ALA A 10 2.25 -3.68 2.89
N LEU A 11 2.36 -2.75 3.84
CA LEU A 11 3.58 -1.98 4.05
C LEU A 11 4.76 -2.89 4.40
N HIS A 12 4.54 -3.87 5.28
CA HIS A 12 5.60 -4.79 5.68
C HIS A 12 5.96 -5.78 4.57
N ILE A 13 4.98 -6.21 3.77
CA ILE A 13 5.22 -7.09 2.62
C ILE A 13 6.11 -6.38 1.60
N VAL A 14 5.76 -5.16 1.24
CA VAL A 14 6.55 -4.40 0.26
C VAL A 14 7.94 -4.07 0.82
N ALA A 15 8.02 -3.71 2.09
CA ALA A 15 9.31 -3.48 2.76
C ALA A 15 10.20 -4.73 2.71
N TYR A 16 9.62 -5.89 2.97
CA TYR A 16 10.34 -7.16 2.88
C TYR A 16 10.84 -7.41 1.45
N MET A 17 9.98 -7.19 0.47
CA MET A 17 10.36 -7.37 -0.94
C MET A 17 11.47 -6.42 -1.36
N ILE A 18 11.44 -5.18 -0.90
CA ILE A 18 12.49 -4.19 -1.17
C ILE A 18 13.81 -4.62 -0.53
N LYS A 19 13.75 -5.02 0.75
CA LYS A 19 14.95 -5.39 1.52
C LYS A 19 15.63 -6.64 0.97
N TYR A 20 14.82 -7.60 0.54
CA TYR A 20 15.31 -8.87 0.00
C TYR A 20 15.07 -8.93 -1.50
N ASP A 21 15.30 -7.81 -2.19
CA ASP A 21 15.12 -7.69 -3.63
C ASP A 21 16.11 -8.60 -4.34
N LYS A 22 15.73 -9.85 -4.46
CA LYS A 22 16.40 -10.83 -5.30
C LYS A 22 15.63 -10.92 -6.59
N ARG A 23 16.33 -11.21 -7.67
CA ARG A 23 15.71 -11.36 -8.99
C ARG A 23 14.76 -12.55 -9.06
N ASP A 24 14.76 -13.39 -8.04
CA ASP A 24 13.90 -14.55 -7.97
C ASP A 24 12.52 -14.19 -7.44
N ASN A 25 11.50 -14.84 -7.98
CA ASN A 25 10.12 -14.66 -7.53
C ASN A 25 9.94 -15.13 -6.10
N LEU A 26 9.22 -14.35 -5.30
CA LEU A 26 8.81 -14.74 -3.96
C LEU A 26 7.51 -15.53 -4.04
N SER A 27 7.56 -16.78 -3.62
CA SER A 27 6.39 -17.65 -3.60
C SER A 27 5.48 -17.34 -2.41
N LEU A 28 4.18 -17.61 -2.59
CA LEU A 28 3.17 -17.30 -1.59
C LEU A 28 3.43 -18.01 -0.26
N GLN A 29 3.67 -19.33 -0.28
CA GLN A 29 3.80 -20.11 0.94
C GLN A 29 5.00 -19.72 1.81
N PRO A 30 6.21 -19.61 1.26
CA PRO A 30 7.35 -19.14 2.06
C PRO A 30 7.14 -17.73 2.61
N LEU A 31 6.54 -16.85 1.84
CA LEU A 31 6.25 -15.48 2.27
C LEU A 31 5.23 -15.47 3.41
N ALA A 32 4.16 -16.26 3.29
CA ALA A 32 3.15 -16.40 4.33
C ALA A 32 3.75 -16.93 5.63
N THR A 33 4.62 -17.93 5.53
CA THR A 33 5.30 -18.50 6.70
C THR A 33 6.21 -17.48 7.37
N HIS A 34 6.99 -16.77 6.57
CA HIS A 34 7.92 -15.75 7.09
C HIS A 34 7.19 -14.62 7.81
N LEU A 35 6.09 -14.16 7.23
CA LEU A 35 5.32 -13.04 7.78
C LEU A 35 4.28 -13.50 8.82
N ASN A 36 4.12 -14.80 8.98
CA ASN A 36 3.12 -15.39 9.89
C ASN A 36 1.71 -14.89 9.58
N ILE A 37 1.36 -14.93 8.29
CA ILE A 37 0.04 -14.52 7.78
C ILE A 37 -0.59 -15.72 7.08
N ALA A 38 -1.91 -15.90 7.26
CA ALA A 38 -2.65 -16.95 6.55
C ALA A 38 -2.50 -16.77 5.04
N PRO A 39 -2.17 -17.83 4.28
CA PRO A 39 -1.95 -17.72 2.84
C PRO A 39 -3.11 -17.10 2.06
N SER A 40 -4.35 -17.41 2.43
CA SER A 40 -5.53 -16.86 1.77
C SER A 40 -5.66 -15.35 1.97
N TYR A 41 -5.32 -14.87 3.15
CA TYR A 41 -5.33 -13.44 3.45
C TYR A 41 -4.19 -12.73 2.72
N LEU A 42 -3.00 -13.31 2.77
CA LEU A 42 -1.84 -12.79 2.06
C LEU A 42 -2.13 -12.66 0.57
N SER A 43 -2.76 -13.67 -0.03
CA SER A 43 -3.15 -13.66 -1.44
C SER A 43 -4.02 -12.45 -1.79
N LYS A 44 -4.97 -12.10 -0.92
CA LYS A 44 -5.83 -10.92 -1.12
C LYS A 44 -5.03 -9.64 -1.12
N ILE A 45 -4.10 -9.50 -0.18
CA ILE A 45 -3.25 -8.30 -0.09
C ILE A 45 -2.35 -8.19 -1.32
N LEU A 46 -1.74 -9.31 -1.72
CA LEU A 46 -0.88 -9.34 -2.90
C LEU A 46 -1.67 -8.97 -4.16
N THR A 47 -2.93 -9.41 -4.27
CA THR A 47 -3.79 -9.03 -5.38
C THR A 47 -4.03 -7.52 -5.43
N GLN A 48 -4.25 -6.89 -4.28
CA GLN A 48 -4.39 -5.45 -4.20
C GLN A 48 -3.13 -4.71 -4.65
N LEU A 49 -1.97 -5.22 -4.26
CA LEU A 49 -0.68 -4.65 -4.66
C LEU A 49 -0.41 -4.84 -6.15
N VAL A 50 -0.83 -5.97 -6.72
CA VAL A 50 -0.73 -6.20 -8.17
C VAL A 50 -1.61 -5.22 -8.93
N LYS A 51 -2.85 -5.02 -8.48
CA LYS A 51 -3.78 -4.06 -9.11
C LYS A 51 -3.26 -2.63 -9.05
N ALA A 52 -2.47 -2.32 -8.05
CA ALA A 52 -1.86 -0.99 -7.91
C ALA A 52 -0.53 -0.85 -8.67
N ASP A 53 -0.13 -1.87 -9.42
CA ASP A 53 1.11 -1.90 -10.21
C ASP A 53 2.40 -1.77 -9.39
N ILE A 54 2.34 -2.10 -8.10
CA ILE A 54 3.51 -2.08 -7.22
C ILE A 54 4.31 -3.37 -7.38
N ILE A 55 3.60 -4.49 -7.49
CA ILE A 55 4.20 -5.81 -7.71
C ILE A 55 3.54 -6.46 -8.92
N GLN A 56 4.13 -7.54 -9.40
CA GLN A 56 3.53 -8.36 -10.44
C GLN A 56 3.65 -9.82 -10.07
N SER A 57 2.68 -10.62 -10.53
CA SER A 57 2.69 -12.05 -10.35
C SER A 57 3.20 -12.74 -11.61
N THR A 58 3.92 -13.82 -11.42
CA THR A 58 4.39 -14.69 -12.49
C THR A 58 3.75 -16.06 -12.30
N PRO A 59 3.01 -16.58 -13.30
CA PRO A 59 2.36 -17.89 -13.17
C PRO A 59 3.34 -19.05 -13.27
N GLY A 60 2.88 -20.24 -12.89
CA GLY A 60 3.61 -21.48 -13.05
C GLY A 60 4.34 -21.95 -11.80
N ALA A 61 5.01 -23.10 -11.91
CA ALA A 61 5.67 -23.77 -10.79
C ALA A 61 6.82 -22.92 -10.21
N ASN A 62 7.50 -22.15 -11.07
CA ASN A 62 8.57 -21.26 -10.64
C ASN A 62 8.09 -19.80 -10.53
N GLY A 63 6.78 -19.62 -10.46
CA GLY A 63 6.17 -18.31 -10.37
C GLY A 63 6.20 -17.76 -8.96
N GLY A 64 5.58 -16.61 -8.79
CA GLY A 64 5.50 -15.91 -7.53
C GLY A 64 5.30 -14.43 -7.78
N TYR A 65 5.90 -13.61 -6.91
CA TYR A 65 5.73 -12.16 -6.94
C TYR A 65 7.08 -11.47 -6.97
N VAL A 66 7.16 -10.40 -7.76
CA VAL A 66 8.33 -9.52 -7.83
C VAL A 66 7.87 -8.08 -7.81
N LEU A 67 8.76 -7.18 -7.44
CA LEU A 67 8.47 -5.75 -7.55
C LEU A 67 8.34 -5.39 -9.03
N ARG A 68 7.27 -4.68 -9.39
CA ARG A 68 7.09 -4.13 -10.72
C ARG A 68 7.60 -2.69 -10.76
N LYS A 69 7.29 -1.93 -9.72
CA LYS A 69 7.77 -0.57 -9.57
C LYS A 69 9.19 -0.59 -8.99
N SER A 70 10.03 0.32 -9.47
CA SER A 70 11.38 0.44 -8.94
C SER A 70 11.33 0.72 -7.44
N LYS A 71 12.16 0.03 -6.67
CA LYS A 71 12.16 0.15 -5.20
C LYS A 71 12.40 1.56 -4.72
N GLU A 72 13.17 2.36 -5.48
CA GLU A 72 13.44 3.75 -5.15
C GLU A 72 12.23 4.65 -5.34
N ASP A 73 11.22 4.19 -6.06
CA ASP A 73 10.04 4.98 -6.43
C ASP A 73 8.77 4.63 -5.64
N ILE A 74 8.83 3.62 -4.77
CA ILE A 74 7.66 3.20 -4.01
C ILE A 74 7.52 4.07 -2.77
N SER A 75 6.49 4.91 -2.74
CA SER A 75 6.19 5.75 -1.58
C SER A 75 5.28 5.03 -0.59
N LEU A 76 5.25 5.52 0.64
CA LEU A 76 4.27 5.05 1.63
C LEU A 76 2.85 5.22 1.09
N LEU A 77 2.58 6.33 0.41
CA LEU A 77 1.26 6.59 -0.15
C LEU A 77 0.86 5.57 -1.20
N ASP A 78 1.78 5.15 -2.06
CA ASP A 78 1.49 4.14 -3.08
C ASP A 78 0.92 2.88 -2.47
N VAL A 79 1.55 2.39 -1.41
CA VAL A 79 1.12 1.16 -0.73
C VAL A 79 -0.20 1.38 0.02
N ILE A 80 -0.34 2.52 0.70
CA ILE A 80 -1.56 2.85 1.44
C ILE A 80 -2.77 2.90 0.48
N LYS A 81 -2.61 3.53 -0.66
CA LYS A 81 -3.69 3.60 -1.66
C LYS A 81 -4.11 2.23 -2.18
N ALA A 82 -3.18 1.30 -2.27
CA ALA A 82 -3.48 -0.05 -2.75
C ALA A 82 -4.51 -0.76 -1.85
N THR A 83 -4.49 -0.49 -0.56
CA THR A 83 -5.37 -1.15 0.42
C THR A 83 -6.51 -0.27 0.92
N GLU A 84 -6.27 1.03 1.09
CA GLU A 84 -7.27 1.96 1.64
C GLU A 84 -8.09 2.66 0.56
N GLY A 85 -7.60 2.66 -0.67
CA GLY A 85 -8.23 3.43 -1.74
C GLY A 85 -7.84 4.90 -1.70
N SER A 86 -8.58 5.73 -2.46
CA SER A 86 -8.27 7.14 -2.65
C SER A 86 -9.39 8.07 -2.20
N SER A 87 -10.39 7.56 -1.48
CA SER A 87 -11.50 8.37 -1.01
C SER A 87 -11.04 9.38 0.03
N PRO A 88 -11.64 10.58 0.06
CA PRO A 88 -11.32 11.57 1.07
C PRO A 88 -11.60 11.02 2.48
N MET A 89 -10.77 11.42 3.44
CA MET A 89 -10.96 11.01 4.84
C MET A 89 -12.13 11.72 5.49
N PHE A 90 -12.51 12.89 4.98
CA PHE A 90 -13.59 13.69 5.53
C PHE A 90 -14.43 14.27 4.40
N THR A 91 -15.73 14.17 4.53
CA THR A 91 -16.70 14.77 3.61
C THR A 91 -17.78 15.44 4.43
N CYS A 92 -18.09 16.69 4.13
CA CYS A 92 -19.18 17.40 4.77
C CYS A 92 -20.52 16.89 4.21
N GLU A 93 -21.39 16.43 5.07
CA GLU A 93 -22.74 15.97 4.70
C GLU A 93 -23.83 16.93 5.11
N MET A 94 -23.45 18.07 5.74
CA MET A 94 -24.40 18.99 6.37
C MET A 94 -24.79 20.17 5.48
N ASP A 95 -23.96 20.54 4.52
CA ASP A 95 -24.15 21.74 3.72
C ASP A 95 -24.00 21.43 2.25
N GLU A 96 -25.16 21.41 1.55
CA GLU A 96 -25.20 21.01 0.15
C GLU A 96 -24.87 22.14 -0.82
N ASN A 97 -24.97 23.40 -0.38
CA ASN A 97 -24.94 24.54 -1.30
C ASN A 97 -23.79 25.50 -1.06
N HIS A 98 -23.02 25.32 0.00
CA HIS A 98 -21.98 26.25 0.39
C HIS A 98 -20.66 25.54 0.64
N GLU A 99 -19.61 26.29 0.48
CA GLU A 99 -18.28 25.84 0.82
C GLU A 99 -18.20 25.62 2.32
N CYS A 100 -18.06 24.37 2.73
CA CYS A 100 -17.94 24.02 4.14
C CYS A 100 -16.52 24.34 4.62
N LYS A 101 -16.42 25.30 5.54
CA LYS A 101 -15.12 25.72 6.09
C LYS A 101 -14.44 24.61 6.89
N ILE A 102 -15.25 23.76 7.53
CA ILE A 102 -14.71 22.62 8.29
C ILE A 102 -14.09 21.62 7.33
N GLN A 103 -14.78 21.30 6.24
CA GLN A 103 -14.25 20.40 5.22
C GLN A 103 -12.96 20.94 4.63
N LYS A 104 -12.90 22.22 4.34
CA LYS A 104 -11.70 22.86 3.80
C LYS A 104 -10.51 22.70 4.75
N ALA A 105 -10.73 22.95 6.04
CA ALA A 105 -9.68 22.76 7.03
C ALA A 105 -9.23 21.31 7.14
N MET A 106 -10.17 20.37 7.09
CA MET A 106 -9.86 18.93 7.14
C MET A 106 -9.11 18.48 5.88
N GLU A 107 -9.47 19.02 4.71
CA GLU A 107 -8.75 18.73 3.47
C GLU A 107 -7.31 19.26 3.51
N GLU A 108 -7.10 20.42 4.08
CA GLU A 108 -5.75 20.98 4.24
C GLU A 108 -4.87 20.05 5.10
N ALA A 109 -5.43 19.55 6.20
CA ALA A 109 -4.71 18.60 7.06
C ALA A 109 -4.42 17.29 6.32
N GLU A 110 -5.41 16.77 5.59
CA GLU A 110 -5.24 15.57 4.80
C GLU A 110 -4.16 15.75 3.74
N ASN A 111 -4.17 16.89 3.04
CA ASN A 111 -3.19 17.19 2.01
C ASN A 111 -1.77 17.27 2.57
N MET A 112 -1.59 17.80 3.75
CA MET A 112 -0.29 17.80 4.42
C MET A 112 0.21 16.39 4.68
N MET A 113 -0.67 15.52 5.20
CA MET A 113 -0.35 14.13 5.44
C MET A 113 -0.05 13.38 4.13
N VAL A 114 -0.90 13.56 3.13
CA VAL A 114 -0.73 12.92 1.81
C VAL A 114 0.58 13.35 1.16
N THR A 115 0.94 14.63 1.24
CA THR A 115 2.19 15.14 0.70
C THR A 115 3.39 14.48 1.37
N TYR A 116 3.36 14.35 2.69
CA TYR A 116 4.42 13.66 3.43
C TYR A 116 4.55 12.20 2.97
N LEU A 117 3.43 11.47 2.94
CA LEU A 117 3.41 10.05 2.57
C LEU A 117 3.83 9.83 1.12
N LYS A 118 3.48 10.76 0.23
CA LYS A 118 3.86 10.71 -1.18
C LYS A 118 5.37 10.89 -1.38
N ASN A 119 5.97 11.75 -0.58
CA ASN A 119 7.40 12.07 -0.70
C ASN A 119 8.31 11.15 0.11
N LYS A 120 7.74 10.35 1.00
CA LYS A 120 8.53 9.40 1.80
C LYS A 120 8.59 8.06 1.08
N LYS A 121 9.77 7.70 0.60
CA LYS A 121 9.99 6.41 -0.06
C LYS A 121 10.24 5.33 0.97
N LEU A 122 9.63 4.18 0.75
CA LEU A 122 9.69 3.08 1.71
C LEU A 122 11.13 2.59 1.92
N PHE A 123 11.94 2.56 0.85
CA PHE A 123 13.33 2.12 0.94
C PHE A 123 14.20 3.02 1.85
N GLU A 124 13.80 4.27 2.07
CA GLU A 124 14.54 5.21 2.92
C GLU A 124 14.47 4.86 4.40
N ILE A 125 13.47 4.09 4.80
CA ILE A 125 13.19 3.82 6.21
C ILE A 125 13.39 2.36 6.61
N ILE A 126 13.97 1.56 5.73
CA ILE A 126 14.23 0.14 6.02
C ILE A 126 15.71 -0.21 5.92
#